data_0962a4d043be275f51d2c2779eed110b
#
_entry.id   0962a4d043be275f51d2c2779eed110b
#
_cell.length_a   1.000
_cell.length_b   1.000
_cell.length_c   1.000
_cell.angle_alpha   90.00
_cell.angle_beta   90.00
_cell.angle_gamma   90.00
#
_symmetry.space_group_name_H-M   'P 1'
#
loop_
_entity.id
_entity.type
_entity.pdbx_description
1 polymer ?
#
loop_
_entity_poly.entity_id
_entity_poly.type
_entity_poly.pdbx_seq_one_letter_code
_entity_poly.pdbx_strand_id
1 'polypeptide(L)'
;MEIMRLSQQYAPTLKEDPADAEIASHRLLVRAGMIRKVAGGVYTFLPLGMRVLTKIENIVREEMNAIGAHEILMPALQPGELWHESGRWNDYGPELMRLEDRHGRGFCLGPTHEELVTSIVRSELRSYRQLPMTLYQIQTKFRDEIRPRFGLLRSREFVMKDAYSFHSSQESLQKTYDEMYDAYGRICERCGLDYRPVVADGGQIGGSVTCEFHALAEAGEDDLVYCPDCDYAANNEAGVCHAHPVEYAAAECKKVETPGVSSIESLAKFLGIEEAATVKAMVGKDAEGAIFALFIPGDHELNEIKAERVVNGFTLLTDEELEAAGLHKGSIGPKGLPGGIKVIGDVNLKNIERWVVGANEDGFHFVGAKHGEDFQVDEWADLSLVMPGDACPKCGAALQGARGIEVSQVFQLGDKYSKTMGAVYSDENGVDQNFLMGCYGVGVSRTLAAIVEQHNDEDGIIWPMSVAPAHVCVIPLTVGDEEVFPVAERVAKELAEQGIEVVLDDRDERAGVKFADADLIGWPVQVVVGKRGVKEGVVEVKRRGESEKTKVPFATLTEALAFVKRAARNNKFSRTF
;
A
#
# COMPACT_ATOMS: atom_id res chain seq x y z
N MET A 1 23.87 2.22 27.42
CA MET A 1 22.70 1.36 27.12
C MET A 1 22.96 -0.02 27.70
N GLU A 2 21.91 -0.75 28.03
CA GLU A 2 22.00 -2.15 28.44
C GLU A 2 22.37 -3.05 27.26
N ILE A 3 23.25 -4.02 27.48
CA ILE A 3 23.65 -5.01 26.47
C ILE A 3 22.60 -6.12 26.45
N MET A 4 22.02 -6.39 25.30
CA MET A 4 21.12 -7.52 25.09
C MET A 4 21.92 -8.82 25.00
N ARG A 5 21.69 -9.79 25.88
CA ARG A 5 22.29 -11.13 25.85
C ARG A 5 21.35 -12.13 25.20
N LEU A 6 21.78 -12.78 24.11
CA LEU A 6 20.90 -13.71 23.38
C LEU A 6 20.52 -14.94 24.20
N SER A 7 21.37 -15.36 25.15
CA SER A 7 21.02 -16.45 26.09
C SER A 7 19.80 -16.13 26.98
N GLN A 8 19.49 -14.85 27.14
CA GLN A 8 18.37 -14.35 27.97
C GLN A 8 17.18 -13.85 27.13
N GLN A 9 17.29 -13.87 25.82
CA GLN A 9 16.23 -13.40 24.93
C GLN A 9 15.37 -14.55 24.40
N TYR A 10 14.06 -14.29 24.31
CA TYR A 10 13.17 -15.18 23.59
C TYR A 10 13.23 -14.84 22.08
N ALA A 11 14.21 -15.43 21.40
CA ALA A 11 14.47 -15.24 19.98
C ALA A 11 14.53 -16.59 19.24
N PRO A 12 13.40 -17.30 19.14
CA PRO A 12 13.34 -18.65 18.59
C PRO A 12 13.40 -18.64 17.06
N THR A 13 14.60 -18.84 16.50
CA THR A 13 14.81 -19.00 15.06
C THR A 13 14.33 -20.37 14.57
N LEU A 14 13.93 -20.43 13.29
CA LEU A 14 13.53 -21.67 12.63
C LEU A 14 14.43 -21.92 11.41
N LYS A 15 14.80 -23.19 11.21
CA LYS A 15 15.64 -23.60 10.06
C LYS A 15 14.81 -23.72 8.79
N GLU A 16 13.58 -24.22 8.91
CA GLU A 16 12.72 -24.51 7.78
C GLU A 16 11.70 -23.39 7.57
N ASP A 17 11.28 -23.23 6.33
CA ASP A 17 10.25 -22.27 5.96
C ASP A 17 8.88 -22.74 6.45
N PRO A 18 8.02 -21.83 6.96
CA PRO A 18 6.63 -22.16 7.26
C PRO A 18 5.90 -22.60 5.99
N ALA A 19 5.11 -23.67 6.10
CA ALA A 19 4.41 -24.27 4.95
C ALA A 19 3.39 -23.33 4.27
N ASP A 20 2.92 -22.31 5.00
CA ASP A 20 1.93 -21.34 4.54
C ASP A 20 2.53 -19.96 4.17
N ALA A 21 3.85 -19.84 4.16
CA ALA A 21 4.53 -18.59 3.84
C ALA A 21 4.99 -18.56 2.37
N GLU A 22 4.28 -17.80 1.55
CA GLU A 22 4.53 -17.71 0.11
C GLU A 22 5.59 -16.65 -0.24
N ILE A 23 5.61 -15.51 0.47
CA ILE A 23 6.47 -14.36 0.19
C ILE A 23 7.64 -14.24 1.18
N ALA A 24 8.68 -13.49 0.78
CA ALA A 24 9.92 -13.36 1.56
C ALA A 24 9.69 -12.79 2.96
N SER A 25 8.92 -11.70 3.11
CA SER A 25 8.67 -11.09 4.42
C SER A 25 7.97 -12.05 5.38
N HIS A 26 6.92 -12.75 4.93
CA HIS A 26 6.21 -13.70 5.78
C HIS A 26 7.14 -14.81 6.25
N ARG A 27 7.87 -15.44 5.32
CA ARG A 27 8.83 -16.51 5.59
C ARG A 27 9.91 -16.08 6.56
N LEU A 28 10.59 -14.96 6.28
CA LEU A 28 11.73 -14.50 7.06
C LEU A 28 11.34 -13.97 8.44
N LEU A 29 10.23 -13.25 8.57
CA LEU A 29 9.74 -12.77 9.87
C LEU A 29 9.39 -13.91 10.82
N VAL A 30 8.81 -15.00 10.30
CA VAL A 30 8.54 -16.19 11.12
C VAL A 30 9.84 -16.93 11.45
N ARG A 31 10.73 -17.14 10.47
CA ARG A 31 12.01 -17.85 10.70
C ARG A 31 12.94 -17.10 11.65
N ALA A 32 13.05 -15.79 11.51
CA ALA A 32 13.88 -14.95 12.38
C ALA A 32 13.32 -14.75 13.80
N GLY A 33 12.17 -15.35 14.12
CA GLY A 33 11.57 -15.21 15.44
C GLY A 33 11.03 -13.82 15.74
N MET A 34 10.55 -13.10 14.70
CA MET A 34 9.93 -11.79 14.84
C MET A 34 8.43 -11.89 15.14
N ILE A 35 7.76 -12.83 14.49
CA ILE A 35 6.32 -13.06 14.64
C ILE A 35 5.99 -14.55 14.75
N ARG A 36 4.77 -14.84 15.29
CA ARG A 36 4.16 -16.17 15.26
C ARG A 36 2.69 -16.07 14.91
N LYS A 37 2.25 -16.93 14.01
CA LYS A 37 0.85 -17.04 13.61
C LYS A 37 0.00 -17.63 14.74
N VAL A 38 -1.13 -17.01 15.03
CA VAL A 38 -2.16 -17.48 15.96
C VAL A 38 -3.34 -18.04 15.17
N ALA A 39 -3.78 -17.29 14.16
CA ALA A 39 -4.85 -17.66 13.24
C ALA A 39 -4.59 -17.00 11.87
N GLY A 40 -5.44 -17.26 10.88
CA GLY A 40 -5.35 -16.58 9.59
C GLY A 40 -5.46 -15.06 9.75
N GLY A 41 -4.40 -14.32 9.40
CA GLY A 41 -4.32 -12.87 9.53
C GLY A 41 -4.17 -12.34 10.97
N VAL A 42 -3.85 -13.19 11.94
CA VAL A 42 -3.64 -12.82 13.36
C VAL A 42 -2.28 -13.32 13.82
N TYR A 43 -1.41 -12.40 14.26
CA TYR A 43 -0.01 -12.69 14.61
C TYR A 43 0.37 -12.13 15.97
N THR A 44 1.19 -12.89 16.70
CA THR A 44 1.89 -12.41 17.89
C THR A 44 3.24 -11.84 17.46
N PHE A 45 3.55 -10.61 17.86
CA PHE A 45 4.91 -10.07 17.75
C PHE A 45 5.77 -10.57 18.90
N LEU A 46 6.90 -11.19 18.58
CA LEU A 46 7.88 -11.65 19.55
C LEU A 46 8.86 -10.50 19.90
N PRO A 47 9.71 -10.64 20.93
CA PRO A 47 10.52 -9.53 21.44
C PRO A 47 11.34 -8.77 20.38
N LEU A 48 11.97 -9.47 19.43
CA LEU A 48 12.73 -8.80 18.37
C LEU A 48 11.81 -8.07 17.38
N GLY A 49 10.67 -8.67 17.01
CA GLY A 49 9.65 -8.03 16.18
C GLY A 49 9.06 -6.79 16.84
N MET A 50 8.79 -6.84 18.15
CA MET A 50 8.34 -5.68 18.92
C MET A 50 9.35 -4.54 18.93
N ARG A 51 10.66 -4.84 18.99
CA ARG A 51 11.68 -3.79 18.92
C ARG A 51 11.66 -3.06 17.58
N VAL A 52 11.51 -3.79 16.48
CA VAL A 52 11.38 -3.20 15.13
C VAL A 52 10.09 -2.39 15.03
N LEU A 53 8.95 -2.95 15.42
CA LEU A 53 7.65 -2.28 15.40
C LEU A 53 7.71 -0.96 16.18
N THR A 54 8.23 -0.98 17.42
CA THR A 54 8.38 0.22 18.27
C THR A 54 9.28 1.28 17.63
N LYS A 55 10.34 0.89 16.91
CA LYS A 55 11.19 1.86 16.19
C LYS A 55 10.44 2.53 15.04
N ILE A 56 9.65 1.77 14.28
CA ILE A 56 8.80 2.33 13.22
C ILE A 56 7.75 3.27 13.84
N GLU A 57 7.07 2.85 14.93
CA GLU A 57 6.14 3.71 15.68
C GLU A 57 6.79 5.01 16.14
N ASN A 58 8.03 4.96 16.63
CA ASN A 58 8.74 6.15 17.09
C ASN A 58 9.10 7.09 15.92
N ILE A 59 9.51 6.55 14.77
CA ILE A 59 9.72 7.35 13.55
C ILE A 59 8.43 8.07 13.17
N VAL A 60 7.31 7.35 13.14
CA VAL A 60 5.99 7.92 12.84
C VAL A 60 5.61 8.99 13.85
N ARG A 61 5.79 8.73 15.16
CA ARG A 61 5.49 9.67 16.26
C ARG A 61 6.31 10.95 16.17
N GLU A 62 7.58 10.84 15.86
CA GLU A 62 8.47 11.99 15.67
C GLU A 62 8.03 12.87 14.51
N GLU A 63 7.66 12.29 13.36
CA GLU A 63 7.18 13.05 12.21
C GLU A 63 5.80 13.70 12.45
N MET A 64 4.89 13.01 13.13
CA MET A 64 3.60 13.59 13.52
C MET A 64 3.75 14.76 14.49
N ASN A 65 4.58 14.61 15.51
CA ASN A 65 4.86 15.68 16.47
C ASN A 65 5.55 16.89 15.80
N ALA A 66 6.42 16.65 14.82
CA ALA A 66 7.13 17.71 14.08
C ALA A 66 6.19 18.62 13.28
N ILE A 67 5.05 18.10 12.80
CA ILE A 67 4.00 18.89 12.12
C ILE A 67 2.91 19.40 13.08
N GLY A 68 3.10 19.27 14.41
CA GLY A 68 2.19 19.79 15.42
C GLY A 68 0.92 18.96 15.65
N ALA A 69 0.88 17.70 15.23
CA ALA A 69 -0.22 16.80 15.56
C ALA A 69 -0.15 16.30 17.01
N HIS A 70 -1.29 16.08 17.65
CA HIS A 70 -1.40 15.66 19.03
C HIS A 70 -1.76 14.17 19.14
N GLU A 71 -0.96 13.42 19.91
CA GLU A 71 -1.22 12.01 20.16
C GLU A 71 -2.37 11.81 21.15
N ILE A 72 -3.33 10.97 20.79
CA ILE A 72 -4.43 10.50 21.64
C ILE A 72 -4.50 8.98 21.58
N LEU A 73 -5.32 8.34 22.40
CA LEU A 73 -5.64 6.92 22.29
C LEU A 73 -7.14 6.74 22.41
N MET A 74 -7.77 6.34 21.33
CA MET A 74 -9.20 6.06 21.27
C MET A 74 -9.45 4.56 21.48
N PRO A 75 -10.63 4.13 21.97
CA PRO A 75 -10.95 2.72 22.14
C PRO A 75 -11.04 1.99 20.80
N ALA A 76 -10.54 0.75 20.76
CA ALA A 76 -10.72 -0.15 19.62
C ALA A 76 -12.14 -0.71 19.54
N LEU A 77 -12.81 -0.87 20.68
CA LEU A 77 -14.24 -1.25 20.77
C LEU A 77 -15.09 -0.01 20.60
N GLN A 78 -15.85 0.07 19.52
CA GLN A 78 -16.63 1.25 19.14
C GLN A 78 -18.15 0.99 19.24
N PRO A 79 -18.93 1.95 19.78
CA PRO A 79 -20.39 1.82 19.83
C PRO A 79 -20.99 1.82 18.42
N GLY A 80 -21.93 0.90 18.16
CA GLY A 80 -22.63 0.82 16.88
C GLY A 80 -23.44 2.09 16.55
N GLU A 81 -23.91 2.82 17.57
CA GLU A 81 -24.66 4.05 17.38
C GLU A 81 -23.91 5.10 16.53
N LEU A 82 -22.59 5.25 16.72
CA LEU A 82 -21.77 6.19 15.94
C LEU A 82 -21.69 5.78 14.46
N TRP A 83 -21.61 4.49 14.20
CA TRP A 83 -21.58 3.93 12.86
C TRP A 83 -22.92 4.01 12.16
N HIS A 84 -24.04 3.89 12.91
CA HIS A 84 -25.38 4.17 12.40
C HIS A 84 -25.57 5.66 12.09
N GLU A 85 -25.05 6.54 12.95
CA GLU A 85 -25.11 8.00 12.75
C GLU A 85 -24.37 8.44 11.48
N SER A 86 -23.20 7.86 11.18
CA SER A 86 -22.45 8.13 9.94
C SER A 86 -23.06 7.46 8.69
N GLY A 87 -23.98 6.51 8.86
CA GLY A 87 -24.52 5.67 7.80
C GLY A 87 -23.66 4.46 7.43
N ARG A 88 -22.43 4.37 7.95
CA ARG A 88 -21.45 3.35 7.54
C ARG A 88 -21.65 1.98 8.18
N TRP A 89 -22.58 1.81 9.11
CA TRP A 89 -22.83 0.49 9.72
C TRP A 89 -23.15 -0.60 8.70
N ASN A 90 -23.92 -0.28 7.68
CA ASN A 90 -24.24 -1.21 6.59
C ASN A 90 -23.30 -1.05 5.40
N ASP A 91 -22.92 0.19 5.06
CA ASP A 91 -22.16 0.51 3.86
C ASP A 91 -20.72 0.01 3.92
N TYR A 92 -20.13 -0.12 5.13
CA TYR A 92 -18.77 -0.67 5.29
C TYR A 92 -18.67 -2.15 4.86
N GLY A 93 -19.81 -2.84 4.79
CA GLY A 93 -19.86 -4.21 4.32
C GLY A 93 -19.41 -5.26 5.37
N PRO A 94 -19.07 -6.48 4.91
CA PRO A 94 -18.75 -7.62 5.76
C PRO A 94 -17.41 -7.52 6.49
N GLU A 95 -16.51 -6.66 6.07
CA GLU A 95 -15.21 -6.46 6.73
C GLU A 95 -15.31 -5.80 8.11
N LEU A 96 -16.45 -5.15 8.42
CA LEU A 96 -16.70 -4.62 9.76
C LEU A 96 -17.00 -5.75 10.74
N MET A 97 -16.10 -6.02 11.69
CA MET A 97 -16.29 -7.02 12.74
C MET A 97 -17.32 -6.52 13.78
N ARG A 98 -18.55 -6.98 13.66
CA ARG A 98 -19.68 -6.60 14.53
C ARG A 98 -19.83 -7.58 15.69
N LEU A 99 -20.22 -7.06 16.87
CA LEU A 99 -20.49 -7.85 18.06
C LEU A 99 -21.61 -7.18 18.90
N GLU A 100 -22.15 -7.93 19.84
CA GLU A 100 -23.13 -7.42 20.79
C GLU A 100 -22.60 -7.58 22.23
N ASP A 101 -22.94 -6.62 23.09
CA ASP A 101 -22.69 -6.76 24.52
C ASP A 101 -23.77 -7.63 25.20
N ARG A 102 -23.62 -7.84 26.52
CA ARG A 102 -24.57 -8.66 27.30
C ARG A 102 -25.98 -8.10 27.34
N HIS A 103 -26.18 -6.86 26.95
CA HIS A 103 -27.47 -6.18 26.92
C HIS A 103 -28.06 -6.07 25.51
N GLY A 104 -27.44 -6.72 24.53
CA GLY A 104 -27.86 -6.68 23.12
C GLY A 104 -27.54 -5.35 22.42
N ARG A 105 -26.59 -4.55 22.94
CA ARG A 105 -26.15 -3.33 22.26
C ARG A 105 -25.09 -3.68 21.22
N GLY A 106 -25.25 -3.15 20.01
CA GLY A 106 -24.30 -3.34 18.93
C GLY A 106 -22.99 -2.57 19.15
N PHE A 107 -21.88 -3.24 18.88
CA PHE A 107 -20.54 -2.68 18.86
C PHE A 107 -19.81 -3.18 17.61
N CYS A 108 -18.67 -2.58 17.30
CA CYS A 108 -17.73 -3.14 16.34
C CYS A 108 -16.30 -3.00 16.86
N LEU A 109 -15.39 -3.83 16.32
CA LEU A 109 -13.98 -3.61 16.44
C LEU A 109 -13.54 -2.63 15.34
N GLY A 110 -12.92 -1.53 15.73
CA GLY A 110 -12.66 -0.40 14.82
C GLY A 110 -11.71 -0.74 13.67
N PRO A 111 -12.16 -0.73 12.41
CA PRO A 111 -11.29 -0.79 11.24
C PRO A 111 -10.63 0.56 10.95
N THR A 112 -11.22 1.63 11.44
CA THR A 112 -10.84 3.05 11.34
C THR A 112 -11.57 3.85 12.43
N HIS A 113 -11.33 5.16 12.60
CA HIS A 113 -11.87 5.92 13.75
C HIS A 113 -12.48 7.28 13.35
N GLU A 114 -12.93 7.48 12.14
CA GLU A 114 -13.58 8.73 11.69
C GLU A 114 -14.78 9.08 12.58
N GLU A 115 -15.64 8.11 12.86
CA GLU A 115 -16.83 8.29 13.67
C GLU A 115 -16.48 8.71 15.10
N LEU A 116 -15.50 8.02 15.68
CA LEU A 116 -15.13 8.22 17.08
C LEU A 116 -14.46 9.58 17.28
N VAL A 117 -13.50 9.94 16.42
CA VAL A 117 -12.81 11.24 16.51
C VAL A 117 -13.76 12.40 16.23
N THR A 118 -14.69 12.25 15.28
CA THR A 118 -15.73 13.26 14.97
C THR A 118 -16.64 13.46 16.18
N SER A 119 -17.03 12.39 16.88
CA SER A 119 -17.82 12.48 18.12
C SER A 119 -17.07 13.21 19.23
N ILE A 120 -15.77 13.00 19.41
CA ILE A 120 -14.93 13.73 20.38
C ILE A 120 -14.89 15.21 20.01
N VAL A 121 -14.54 15.52 18.75
CA VAL A 121 -14.36 16.90 18.27
C VAL A 121 -15.67 17.68 18.32
N ARG A 122 -16.83 17.07 17.97
CA ARG A 122 -18.16 17.65 18.12
C ARG A 122 -18.44 18.15 19.54
N SER A 123 -17.92 17.47 20.56
CA SER A 123 -18.11 17.85 21.96
C SER A 123 -17.15 18.91 22.45
N GLU A 124 -15.91 18.94 21.93
CA GLU A 124 -14.78 19.68 22.49
C GLU A 124 -14.41 20.94 21.70
N LEU A 125 -14.51 20.92 20.34
CA LEU A 125 -14.15 22.04 19.50
C LEU A 125 -15.40 22.83 19.09
N ARG A 126 -15.55 24.04 19.61
CA ARG A 126 -16.75 24.88 19.42
C ARG A 126 -16.49 26.21 18.74
N SER A 127 -15.25 26.57 18.51
CA SER A 127 -14.89 27.87 17.94
C SER A 127 -13.81 27.74 16.88
N TYR A 128 -13.91 28.54 15.82
CA TYR A 128 -12.91 28.67 14.76
C TYR A 128 -11.50 28.95 15.31
N ARG A 129 -11.37 29.56 16.50
CA ARG A 129 -10.08 29.86 17.14
C ARG A 129 -9.31 28.62 17.60
N GLN A 130 -9.98 27.47 17.69
CA GLN A 130 -9.37 26.20 18.07
C GLN A 130 -8.86 25.42 16.84
N LEU A 131 -9.08 25.97 15.64
CA LEU A 131 -8.71 25.36 14.35
C LEU A 131 -7.47 26.03 13.74
N PRO A 132 -6.65 25.32 12.95
CA PRO A 132 -6.77 23.89 12.67
C PRO A 132 -6.37 23.02 13.87
N MET A 133 -6.92 21.81 13.95
CA MET A 133 -6.58 20.82 14.97
C MET A 133 -6.29 19.48 14.28
N THR A 134 -5.19 18.85 14.65
CA THR A 134 -4.83 17.50 14.16
C THR A 134 -4.60 16.57 15.34
N LEU A 135 -5.35 15.46 15.37
CA LEU A 135 -5.27 14.41 16.36
C LEU A 135 -4.79 13.11 15.70
N TYR A 136 -3.92 12.35 16.35
CA TYR A 136 -3.50 11.05 15.83
C TYR A 136 -3.37 10.01 16.94
N GLN A 137 -3.41 8.75 16.55
CA GLN A 137 -3.12 7.62 17.43
C GLN A 137 -2.29 6.57 16.71
N ILE A 138 -1.63 5.69 17.47
CA ILE A 138 -1.09 4.43 17.00
C ILE A 138 -1.88 3.35 17.73
N GLN A 139 -2.70 2.61 17.00
CA GLN A 139 -3.71 1.72 17.58
C GLN A 139 -3.92 0.49 16.71
N THR A 140 -4.29 -0.63 17.34
CA THR A 140 -4.72 -1.83 16.66
C THR A 140 -6.02 -1.59 15.91
N LYS A 141 -6.09 -2.07 14.67
CA LYS A 141 -7.26 -2.06 13.80
C LYS A 141 -7.69 -3.49 13.47
N PHE A 142 -8.96 -3.63 13.12
CA PHE A 142 -9.58 -4.92 12.84
C PHE A 142 -10.38 -4.86 11.53
N ARG A 143 -10.06 -5.75 10.59
CA ARG A 143 -10.80 -5.91 9.33
C ARG A 143 -11.02 -7.40 9.09
N ASP A 144 -12.26 -7.83 8.88
CA ASP A 144 -12.57 -9.24 8.62
C ASP A 144 -12.26 -9.61 7.17
N GLU A 145 -10.98 -9.57 6.85
CA GLU A 145 -10.46 -9.96 5.55
C GLU A 145 -10.92 -11.37 5.16
N ILE A 146 -11.56 -11.50 4.00
CA ILE A 146 -12.04 -12.79 3.49
C ILE A 146 -10.86 -13.75 3.27
N ARG A 147 -9.76 -13.25 2.71
CA ARG A 147 -8.55 -14.02 2.37
C ARG A 147 -7.31 -13.36 2.94
N PRO A 148 -7.08 -13.45 4.27
CA PRO A 148 -5.83 -12.94 4.84
C PRO A 148 -4.67 -13.77 4.30
N ARG A 149 -3.65 -13.09 3.77
CA ARG A 149 -2.50 -13.70 3.11
C ARG A 149 -1.25 -12.85 3.28
N PHE A 150 -0.09 -13.41 2.93
CA PHE A 150 1.18 -12.68 2.91
C PHE A 150 1.59 -12.11 4.29
N GLY A 151 1.29 -12.82 5.37
CA GLY A 151 1.72 -12.45 6.72
C GLY A 151 1.14 -11.12 7.18
N LEU A 152 2.01 -10.14 7.47
CA LEU A 152 1.61 -8.82 7.95
C LEU A 152 1.16 -7.86 6.84
N LEU A 153 1.27 -8.23 5.54
CA LEU A 153 0.82 -7.37 4.45
C LEU A 153 -0.71 -7.27 4.41
N ARG A 154 -1.41 -8.40 4.62
CA ARG A 154 -2.87 -8.44 4.63
C ARG A 154 -3.40 -9.25 5.82
N SER A 155 -3.55 -8.57 6.95
CA SER A 155 -3.92 -9.13 8.25
C SER A 155 -5.32 -8.70 8.66
N ARG A 156 -5.96 -9.48 9.54
CA ARG A 156 -7.24 -9.16 10.19
C ARG A 156 -7.09 -8.25 11.40
N GLU A 157 -5.95 -8.36 12.08
CA GLU A 157 -5.55 -7.52 13.20
C GLU A 157 -4.17 -6.93 12.90
N PHE A 158 -4.03 -5.61 12.93
CA PHE A 158 -2.82 -4.91 12.56
C PHE A 158 -2.66 -3.58 13.28
N VAL A 159 -1.43 -3.09 13.38
CA VAL A 159 -1.12 -1.78 13.98
C VAL A 159 -1.11 -0.72 12.89
N MET A 160 -1.88 0.35 13.11
CA MET A 160 -1.97 1.51 12.21
C MET A 160 -1.77 2.80 13.02
N LYS A 161 -1.05 3.76 12.44
CA LYS A 161 -1.20 5.16 12.81
C LYS A 161 -2.32 5.76 11.96
N ASP A 162 -3.31 6.31 12.61
CA ASP A 162 -4.37 7.08 11.97
C ASP A 162 -4.43 8.48 12.58
N ALA A 163 -4.44 9.49 11.70
CA ALA A 163 -4.56 10.89 12.08
C ALA A 163 -5.77 11.52 11.39
N TYR A 164 -6.33 12.51 12.04
CA TYR A 164 -7.52 13.23 11.62
C TYR A 164 -7.32 14.72 11.84
N SER A 165 -7.56 15.51 10.82
CA SER A 165 -7.44 16.97 10.90
C SER A 165 -8.79 17.64 10.70
N PHE A 166 -8.97 18.80 11.36
CA PHE A 166 -10.21 19.57 11.38
C PHE A 166 -9.90 21.03 11.03
N HIS A 167 -10.66 21.59 10.09
CA HIS A 167 -10.37 22.88 9.47
C HIS A 167 -11.63 23.72 9.28
N SER A 168 -11.43 25.02 9.20
CA SER A 168 -12.47 26.01 8.85
C SER A 168 -12.46 26.43 7.38
N SER A 169 -11.42 26.08 6.62
CA SER A 169 -11.32 26.42 5.19
C SER A 169 -10.58 25.35 4.39
N GLN A 170 -10.81 25.35 3.09
CA GLN A 170 -10.15 24.44 2.15
C GLN A 170 -8.64 24.69 2.07
N GLU A 171 -8.19 25.96 2.17
CA GLU A 171 -6.78 26.30 2.16
C GLU A 171 -6.06 25.73 3.39
N SER A 172 -6.73 25.79 4.57
CA SER A 172 -6.20 25.18 5.79
C SER A 172 -6.10 23.68 5.69
N LEU A 173 -7.11 23.01 5.12
CA LEU A 173 -7.10 21.57 4.87
C LEU A 173 -5.98 21.20 3.89
N GLN A 174 -5.83 21.92 2.78
CA GLN A 174 -4.79 21.67 1.78
C GLN A 174 -3.39 21.78 2.40
N LYS A 175 -3.17 22.83 3.19
CA LYS A 175 -1.87 23.02 3.87
C LYS A 175 -1.51 21.83 4.76
N THR A 176 -2.44 21.36 5.59
CA THR A 176 -2.18 20.19 6.46
C THR A 176 -2.04 18.90 5.64
N TYR A 177 -2.77 18.75 4.55
CA TYR A 177 -2.61 17.65 3.62
C TYR A 177 -1.18 17.61 3.04
N ASP A 178 -0.65 18.75 2.60
CA ASP A 178 0.71 18.87 2.05
C ASP A 178 1.77 18.56 3.13
N GLU A 179 1.60 19.09 4.36
CA GLU A 179 2.47 18.80 5.50
C GLU A 179 2.49 17.31 5.86
N MET A 180 1.33 16.62 5.79
CA MET A 180 1.21 15.18 6.02
C MET A 180 1.83 14.37 4.88
N TYR A 181 1.62 14.78 3.63
CA TYR A 181 2.23 14.17 2.47
C TYR A 181 3.76 14.17 2.59
N ASP A 182 4.35 15.32 2.91
CA ASP A 182 5.80 15.46 3.12
C ASP A 182 6.29 14.61 4.31
N ALA A 183 5.53 14.59 5.41
CA ALA A 183 5.86 13.77 6.59
C ALA A 183 5.86 12.27 6.24
N TYR A 184 4.93 11.82 5.40
CA TYR A 184 4.87 10.42 4.98
C TYR A 184 6.04 10.03 4.07
N GLY A 185 6.47 10.94 3.18
CA GLY A 185 7.70 10.77 2.43
C GLY A 185 8.91 10.56 3.36
N ARG A 186 9.05 11.41 4.38
CA ARG A 186 10.13 11.27 5.38
C ARG A 186 10.03 9.99 6.22
N ILE A 187 8.81 9.52 6.55
CA ILE A 187 8.60 8.24 7.23
C ILE A 187 9.12 7.09 6.35
N CYS A 188 8.75 7.05 5.07
CA CYS A 188 9.22 6.04 4.13
C CYS A 188 10.76 6.06 4.00
N GLU A 189 11.36 7.25 3.81
CA GLU A 189 12.81 7.42 3.74
C GLU A 189 13.52 6.95 5.01
N ARG A 190 13.01 7.34 6.18
CA ARG A 190 13.58 6.96 7.48
C ARG A 190 13.43 5.47 7.76
N CYS A 191 12.40 4.83 7.24
CA CYS A 191 12.23 3.38 7.26
C CYS A 191 13.06 2.65 6.20
N GLY A 192 13.72 3.37 5.28
CA GLY A 192 14.57 2.80 4.24
C GLY A 192 13.80 2.21 3.07
N LEU A 193 12.56 2.64 2.84
CA LEU A 193 11.74 2.17 1.73
C LEU A 193 12.08 2.89 0.42
N ASP A 194 12.17 2.13 -0.67
CA ASP A 194 12.00 2.65 -2.03
C ASP A 194 10.50 2.71 -2.31
N TYR A 195 9.98 3.91 -2.47
CA TYR A 195 8.54 4.15 -2.53
C TYR A 195 8.15 5.10 -3.65
N ARG A 196 6.87 5.04 -4.02
CA ARG A 196 6.24 6.01 -4.93
C ARG A 196 4.93 6.49 -4.32
N PRO A 197 4.72 7.82 -4.21
CA PRO A 197 3.39 8.38 -4.01
C PRO A 197 2.60 8.22 -5.31
N VAL A 198 1.38 7.72 -5.22
CA VAL A 198 0.53 7.47 -6.38
C VAL A 198 -0.85 8.09 -6.18
N VAL A 199 -1.44 8.59 -7.24
CA VAL A 199 -2.85 9.00 -7.25
C VAL A 199 -3.71 7.75 -7.09
N ALA A 200 -4.68 7.81 -6.19
CA ALA A 200 -5.53 6.68 -5.85
C ALA A 200 -7.01 7.08 -5.73
N ASP A 201 -7.89 6.11 -5.59
CA ASP A 201 -9.31 6.31 -5.28
C ASP A 201 -9.55 6.39 -3.77
N GLY A 202 -10.55 7.18 -3.34
CA GLY A 202 -10.90 7.35 -1.92
C GLY A 202 -11.57 6.13 -1.28
N GLY A 203 -12.02 5.15 -2.05
CA GLY A 203 -12.66 3.93 -1.60
C GLY A 203 -13.81 4.15 -0.60
N GLN A 204 -13.96 3.23 0.35
CA GLN A 204 -15.01 3.27 1.38
C GLN A 204 -14.87 4.44 2.38
N ILE A 205 -13.66 5.00 2.54
CA ILE A 205 -13.42 6.17 3.38
C ILE A 205 -14.00 7.41 2.71
N GLY A 206 -13.84 7.52 1.38
CA GLY A 206 -14.30 8.62 0.55
C GLY A 206 -13.29 9.77 0.55
N GLY A 207 -13.69 10.88 -0.07
CA GLY A 207 -12.86 12.06 -0.26
C GLY A 207 -12.61 12.33 -1.75
N SER A 208 -12.31 13.59 -2.09
CA SER A 208 -12.13 14.02 -3.47
C SER A 208 -10.66 13.99 -3.92
N VAL A 209 -9.73 13.99 -2.96
CA VAL A 209 -8.28 14.00 -3.21
C VAL A 209 -7.63 12.99 -2.27
N THR A 210 -6.94 12.03 -2.85
CA THR A 210 -6.19 11.02 -2.09
C THR A 210 -4.90 10.65 -2.79
N CYS A 211 -3.89 10.31 -1.99
CA CYS A 211 -2.61 9.82 -2.46
C CYS A 211 -2.15 8.66 -1.57
N GLU A 212 -1.74 7.58 -2.19
CA GLU A 212 -1.16 6.41 -1.53
C GLU A 212 0.37 6.43 -1.66
N PHE A 213 1.04 5.90 -0.64
CA PHE A 213 2.48 5.68 -0.68
C PHE A 213 2.73 4.17 -0.78
N HIS A 214 3.27 3.75 -1.92
CA HIS A 214 3.55 2.36 -2.21
C HIS A 214 5.03 2.05 -2.12
N ALA A 215 5.40 1.07 -1.30
CA ALA A 215 6.72 0.46 -1.35
C ALA A 215 6.78 -0.44 -2.60
N LEU A 216 7.78 -0.24 -3.46
CA LEU A 216 7.93 -1.01 -4.70
C LEU A 216 8.43 -2.42 -4.39
N ALA A 217 7.64 -3.45 -4.67
CA ALA A 217 8.00 -4.85 -4.44
C ALA A 217 7.19 -5.76 -5.37
N GLU A 218 7.82 -6.82 -5.90
CA GLU A 218 7.14 -7.82 -6.75
C GLU A 218 5.98 -8.52 -6.04
N ALA A 219 6.09 -8.68 -4.70
CA ALA A 219 5.02 -9.24 -3.87
C ALA A 219 3.88 -8.24 -3.57
N GLY A 220 3.94 -7.02 -4.09
CA GLY A 220 2.86 -6.03 -3.96
C GLY A 220 1.55 -6.54 -4.55
N GLU A 221 0.42 -6.12 -3.98
CA GLU A 221 -0.91 -6.52 -4.47
C GLU A 221 -1.46 -5.55 -5.52
N ASP A 222 -0.99 -4.30 -5.52
CA ASP A 222 -1.48 -3.24 -6.38
C ASP A 222 -0.64 -3.09 -7.64
N ASP A 223 -1.31 -2.99 -8.78
CA ASP A 223 -0.70 -2.69 -10.06
C ASP A 223 -0.59 -1.16 -10.22
N LEU A 224 0.64 -0.70 -10.37
CA LEU A 224 0.98 0.71 -10.47
C LEU A 224 1.50 1.05 -11.87
N VAL A 225 1.22 2.27 -12.30
CA VAL A 225 1.89 2.88 -13.44
C VAL A 225 2.66 4.11 -12.98
N TYR A 226 3.85 4.34 -13.54
CA TYR A 226 4.65 5.52 -13.25
C TYR A 226 5.38 6.02 -14.51
N CYS A 227 5.64 7.32 -14.53
CA CYS A 227 6.40 7.92 -15.61
C CYS A 227 7.90 7.88 -15.29
N PRO A 228 8.76 7.42 -16.23
CA PRO A 228 10.21 7.47 -16.04
C PRO A 228 10.78 8.89 -16.15
N ASP A 229 10.07 9.83 -16.79
CA ASP A 229 10.56 11.16 -17.15
C ASP A 229 10.01 12.29 -16.26
N CYS A 230 8.97 12.02 -15.45
CA CYS A 230 8.41 12.98 -14.49
C CYS A 230 7.91 12.29 -13.22
N ASP A 231 7.31 13.07 -12.32
CA ASP A 231 6.83 12.62 -11.00
C ASP A 231 5.43 11.95 -11.03
N TYR A 232 4.82 11.73 -12.22
CA TYR A 232 3.52 11.10 -12.31
C TYR A 232 3.59 9.62 -11.95
N ALA A 233 2.74 9.20 -11.03
CA ALA A 233 2.43 7.81 -10.74
C ALA A 233 0.97 7.66 -10.29
N ALA A 234 0.36 6.53 -10.58
CA ALA A 234 -1.01 6.22 -10.19
C ALA A 234 -1.17 4.71 -9.98
N ASN A 235 -2.16 4.30 -9.17
CA ASN A 235 -2.64 2.94 -9.30
C ASN A 235 -3.45 2.83 -10.60
N ASN A 236 -3.57 1.63 -11.15
CA ASN A 236 -4.19 1.44 -12.47
C ASN A 236 -5.68 1.79 -12.50
N GLU A 237 -6.36 1.80 -11.36
CA GLU A 237 -7.78 2.13 -11.21
C GLU A 237 -8.05 3.63 -11.18
N ALA A 238 -7.17 4.41 -10.52
CA ALA A 238 -7.34 5.85 -10.37
C ALA A 238 -6.63 6.66 -11.47
N GLY A 239 -5.65 6.06 -12.15
CA GLY A 239 -4.87 6.72 -13.18
C GLY A 239 -5.71 7.15 -14.39
N VAL A 240 -5.38 8.31 -14.97
CA VAL A 240 -5.98 8.76 -16.23
C VAL A 240 -5.37 7.96 -17.37
N CYS A 241 -6.24 7.29 -18.15
CA CYS A 241 -5.81 6.50 -19.30
C CYS A 241 -5.63 7.39 -20.53
N HIS A 242 -4.43 7.36 -21.12
CA HIS A 242 -4.10 7.96 -22.40
C HIS A 242 -3.61 6.86 -23.35
N ALA A 243 -4.54 5.98 -23.75
CA ALA A 243 -4.29 4.91 -24.70
C ALA A 243 -3.92 5.45 -26.10
N HIS A 244 -3.28 4.62 -26.89
CA HIS A 244 -2.91 4.89 -28.28
C HIS A 244 -3.66 3.96 -29.23
N PRO A 245 -5.01 4.05 -29.34
CA PRO A 245 -5.74 3.21 -30.26
C PRO A 245 -5.34 3.51 -31.72
N VAL A 246 -5.30 2.46 -32.53
CA VAL A 246 -4.90 2.53 -33.93
C VAL A 246 -6.15 2.57 -34.80
N GLU A 247 -6.23 3.56 -35.70
CA GLU A 247 -7.35 3.63 -36.64
C GLU A 247 -7.23 2.53 -37.72
N TYR A 248 -8.32 1.81 -37.92
CA TYR A 248 -8.38 0.83 -39.00
C TYR A 248 -8.55 1.50 -40.38
N ALA A 249 -7.55 1.34 -41.23
CA ALA A 249 -7.54 1.94 -42.57
C ALA A 249 -8.55 1.22 -43.51
N ALA A 250 -9.80 1.68 -43.49
CA ALA A 250 -10.86 1.23 -44.38
C ALA A 250 -11.48 2.38 -45.15
N ALA A 251 -11.84 2.16 -46.41
CA ALA A 251 -12.51 3.18 -47.22
C ALA A 251 -14.00 3.33 -46.86
N GLU A 252 -14.65 2.25 -46.42
CA GLU A 252 -16.07 2.20 -46.07
C GLU A 252 -16.36 1.14 -45.00
N CYS A 253 -17.52 1.25 -44.32
CA CYS A 253 -17.97 0.25 -43.35
C CYS A 253 -18.38 -1.03 -44.06
N LYS A 254 -17.77 -2.17 -43.68
CA LYS A 254 -18.09 -3.51 -44.20
C LYS A 254 -18.43 -4.48 -43.09
N LYS A 255 -19.49 -5.25 -43.27
CA LYS A 255 -19.78 -6.41 -42.42
C LYS A 255 -18.96 -7.61 -42.95
N VAL A 256 -18.17 -8.21 -42.06
CA VAL A 256 -17.25 -9.31 -42.36
C VAL A 256 -17.66 -10.53 -41.55
N GLU A 257 -17.68 -11.69 -42.16
CA GLU A 257 -17.89 -12.97 -41.49
C GLU A 257 -16.61 -13.36 -40.74
N THR A 258 -16.73 -13.62 -39.41
CA THR A 258 -15.64 -13.94 -38.51
C THR A 258 -15.97 -15.20 -37.68
N PRO A 259 -16.02 -16.36 -38.33
CA PRO A 259 -16.49 -17.59 -37.70
C PRO A 259 -15.57 -18.03 -36.57
N GLY A 260 -16.16 -18.35 -35.40
CA GLY A 260 -15.42 -18.80 -34.20
C GLY A 260 -14.62 -17.73 -33.49
N VAL A 261 -14.83 -16.47 -33.82
CA VAL A 261 -14.21 -15.31 -33.15
C VAL A 261 -15.13 -14.82 -32.03
N SER A 262 -14.61 -14.85 -30.78
CA SER A 262 -15.37 -14.45 -29.60
C SER A 262 -14.55 -13.56 -28.63
N SER A 263 -13.30 -13.24 -28.96
CA SER A 263 -12.42 -12.37 -28.18
C SER A 263 -11.69 -11.36 -29.05
N ILE A 264 -11.21 -10.27 -28.47
CA ILE A 264 -10.41 -9.25 -29.16
C ILE A 264 -9.15 -9.87 -29.80
N GLU A 265 -8.42 -10.70 -29.05
CA GLU A 265 -7.24 -11.40 -29.53
C GLU A 265 -7.56 -12.25 -30.79
N SER A 266 -8.65 -13.02 -30.73
CA SER A 266 -9.07 -13.85 -31.89
C SER A 266 -9.51 -13.00 -33.07
N LEU A 267 -10.15 -11.84 -32.84
CA LEU A 267 -10.55 -10.89 -33.87
C LEU A 267 -9.33 -10.25 -34.54
N ALA A 268 -8.41 -9.72 -33.74
CA ALA A 268 -7.18 -9.11 -34.24
C ALA A 268 -6.35 -10.08 -35.06
N LYS A 269 -6.20 -11.33 -34.60
CA LYS A 269 -5.51 -12.40 -35.30
C LYS A 269 -6.21 -12.78 -36.60
N PHE A 270 -7.54 -12.88 -36.60
CA PHE A 270 -8.33 -13.23 -37.82
C PHE A 270 -8.20 -12.16 -38.91
N LEU A 271 -8.24 -10.89 -38.50
CA LEU A 271 -8.13 -9.75 -39.42
C LEU A 271 -6.68 -9.39 -39.80
N GLY A 272 -5.68 -9.91 -39.05
CA GLY A 272 -4.27 -9.58 -39.24
C GLY A 272 -3.91 -8.15 -38.83
N ILE A 273 -4.53 -7.65 -37.75
CA ILE A 273 -4.36 -6.31 -37.21
C ILE A 273 -3.92 -6.37 -35.72
N GLU A 274 -3.51 -5.24 -35.15
CA GLU A 274 -3.21 -5.12 -33.73
C GLU A 274 -4.52 -5.04 -32.91
N GLU A 275 -4.50 -5.50 -31.67
CA GLU A 275 -5.66 -5.39 -30.75
C GLU A 275 -6.07 -3.92 -30.56
N ALA A 276 -5.10 -3.00 -30.48
CA ALA A 276 -5.32 -1.55 -30.41
C ALA A 276 -6.12 -0.96 -31.59
N ALA A 277 -6.23 -1.70 -32.71
CA ALA A 277 -7.07 -1.31 -33.87
C ALA A 277 -8.51 -1.79 -33.74
N THR A 278 -8.86 -2.50 -32.68
CA THR A 278 -10.22 -2.98 -32.40
C THR A 278 -10.86 -2.19 -31.24
N VAL A 279 -12.18 -2.29 -31.12
CA VAL A 279 -12.94 -1.66 -30.04
C VAL A 279 -13.75 -2.75 -29.31
N LYS A 280 -13.56 -2.82 -27.99
CA LYS A 280 -14.21 -3.76 -27.08
C LYS A 280 -15.52 -3.18 -26.56
N ALA A 281 -16.58 -3.99 -26.58
CA ALA A 281 -17.88 -3.64 -26.00
C ALA A 281 -18.03 -4.28 -24.61
N MET A 282 -18.38 -3.47 -23.62
CA MET A 282 -18.75 -3.88 -22.27
C MET A 282 -20.18 -3.40 -22.00
N VAL A 283 -21.07 -4.30 -21.59
CA VAL A 283 -22.47 -3.94 -21.39
C VAL A 283 -22.86 -4.14 -19.94
N GLY A 284 -23.50 -3.13 -19.37
CA GLY A 284 -23.96 -3.14 -17.99
C GLY A 284 -25.30 -2.42 -17.83
N LYS A 285 -25.76 -2.36 -16.61
CA LYS A 285 -27.00 -1.67 -16.22
C LYS A 285 -26.75 -0.77 -15.00
N ASP A 286 -27.55 0.28 -14.86
CA ASP A 286 -27.59 1.10 -13.65
C ASP A 286 -28.45 0.46 -12.54
N ALA A 287 -28.57 1.15 -11.40
CA ALA A 287 -29.38 0.72 -10.26
C ALA A 287 -30.88 0.59 -10.59
N GLU A 288 -31.36 1.25 -11.65
CA GLU A 288 -32.76 1.27 -12.09
C GLU A 288 -33.03 0.21 -13.18
N GLY A 289 -31.97 -0.45 -13.68
CA GLY A 289 -32.02 -1.50 -14.70
C GLY A 289 -31.96 -0.99 -16.14
N ALA A 290 -31.64 0.28 -16.37
CA ALA A 290 -31.39 0.82 -17.70
C ALA A 290 -30.04 0.27 -18.24
N ILE A 291 -30.01 -0.13 -19.51
CA ILE A 291 -28.85 -0.80 -20.12
C ILE A 291 -27.96 0.24 -20.82
N PHE A 292 -26.66 0.09 -20.63
CA PHE A 292 -25.60 0.91 -21.22
C PHE A 292 -24.57 0.01 -21.92
N ALA A 293 -24.16 0.41 -23.13
CA ALA A 293 -23.08 -0.24 -23.85
C ALA A 293 -21.86 0.70 -23.85
N LEU A 294 -20.80 0.28 -23.16
CA LEU A 294 -19.54 1.00 -23.02
C LEU A 294 -18.54 0.47 -24.03
N PHE A 295 -17.90 1.36 -24.79
CA PHE A 295 -16.92 1.01 -25.81
C PHE A 295 -15.55 1.57 -25.41
N ILE A 296 -14.56 0.68 -25.33
CA ILE A 296 -13.18 0.99 -24.94
C ILE A 296 -12.17 0.49 -25.98
N PRO A 297 -10.91 0.97 -26.01
CA PRO A 297 -9.86 0.41 -26.85
C PRO A 297 -9.73 -1.10 -26.64
N GLY A 298 -9.52 -1.86 -27.72
CA GLY A 298 -9.57 -3.32 -27.67
C GLY A 298 -8.49 -3.97 -26.82
N ASP A 299 -7.34 -3.35 -26.72
CA ASP A 299 -6.19 -3.77 -25.91
C ASP A 299 -6.29 -3.37 -24.44
N HIS A 300 -7.35 -2.65 -24.03
CA HIS A 300 -7.57 -2.19 -22.66
C HIS A 300 -8.71 -2.96 -21.98
N GLU A 301 -8.74 -2.86 -20.63
CA GLU A 301 -9.83 -3.38 -19.81
C GLU A 301 -10.70 -2.24 -19.25
N LEU A 302 -11.98 -2.55 -19.00
CA LEU A 302 -12.91 -1.61 -18.39
C LEU A 302 -12.51 -1.36 -16.94
N ASN A 303 -12.47 -0.09 -16.56
CA ASN A 303 -12.38 0.32 -15.18
C ASN A 303 -13.81 0.47 -14.61
N GLU A 304 -14.25 -0.51 -13.82
CA GLU A 304 -15.61 -0.52 -13.26
C GLU A 304 -15.84 0.66 -12.31
N ILE A 305 -14.82 1.14 -11.58
CA ILE A 305 -14.92 2.31 -10.70
C ILE A 305 -15.18 3.58 -11.51
N LYS A 306 -14.50 3.75 -12.64
CA LYS A 306 -14.76 4.88 -13.55
C LYS A 306 -16.14 4.75 -14.22
N ALA A 307 -16.53 3.53 -14.61
CA ALA A 307 -17.86 3.28 -15.17
C ALA A 307 -18.96 3.61 -14.18
N GLU A 308 -18.83 3.26 -12.89
CA GLU A 308 -19.79 3.60 -11.83
C GLU A 308 -19.92 5.11 -11.59
N ARG A 309 -18.84 5.87 -11.79
CA ARG A 309 -18.90 7.35 -11.70
C ARG A 309 -19.71 7.99 -12.82
N VAL A 310 -19.76 7.33 -13.98
CA VAL A 310 -20.51 7.78 -15.17
C VAL A 310 -21.94 7.28 -15.13
N VAL A 311 -22.12 6.03 -14.71
CA VAL A 311 -23.42 5.34 -14.62
C VAL A 311 -23.63 4.88 -13.17
N ASN A 312 -24.44 5.61 -12.42
CA ASN A 312 -24.65 5.35 -10.99
C ASN A 312 -25.16 3.92 -10.72
N GLY A 313 -24.43 3.17 -9.89
CA GLY A 313 -24.73 1.78 -9.59
C GLY A 313 -24.49 0.82 -10.75
N PHE A 314 -23.52 1.14 -11.64
CA PHE A 314 -23.16 0.31 -12.79
C PHE A 314 -22.77 -1.11 -12.36
N THR A 315 -23.36 -2.09 -13.02
CA THR A 315 -23.00 -3.51 -12.91
C THR A 315 -23.00 -4.16 -14.28
N LEU A 316 -21.99 -4.98 -14.59
CA LEU A 316 -21.93 -5.72 -15.83
C LEU A 316 -23.11 -6.71 -15.94
N LEU A 317 -23.66 -6.88 -17.13
CA LEU A 317 -24.70 -7.88 -17.40
C LEU A 317 -24.09 -9.29 -17.41
N THR A 318 -24.83 -10.24 -16.86
CA THR A 318 -24.55 -11.67 -17.02
C THR A 318 -24.84 -12.13 -18.44
N ASP A 319 -24.33 -13.32 -18.81
CA ASP A 319 -24.55 -13.90 -20.14
C ASP A 319 -26.07 -14.09 -20.40
N GLU A 320 -26.85 -14.49 -19.40
CA GLU A 320 -28.31 -14.64 -19.49
C GLU A 320 -29.03 -13.29 -19.69
N GLU A 321 -28.56 -12.23 -19.03
CA GLU A 321 -29.10 -10.88 -19.19
C GLU A 321 -28.76 -10.30 -20.57
N LEU A 322 -27.56 -10.58 -21.10
CA LEU A 322 -27.19 -10.21 -22.47
C LEU A 322 -28.12 -10.86 -23.50
N GLU A 323 -28.37 -12.18 -23.39
CA GLU A 323 -29.29 -12.90 -24.26
C GLU A 323 -30.73 -12.35 -24.16
N ALA A 324 -31.20 -12.06 -22.93
CA ALA A 324 -32.51 -11.47 -22.71
C ALA A 324 -32.66 -10.07 -23.34
N ALA A 325 -31.56 -9.30 -23.40
CA ALA A 325 -31.48 -8.00 -24.07
C ALA A 325 -31.32 -8.11 -25.61
N GLY A 326 -31.21 -9.32 -26.14
CA GLY A 326 -30.97 -9.56 -27.59
C GLY A 326 -29.57 -9.20 -28.03
N LEU A 327 -28.58 -9.33 -27.13
CA LEU A 327 -27.16 -9.04 -27.39
C LEU A 327 -26.36 -10.33 -27.45
N HIS A 328 -25.44 -10.40 -28.42
CA HIS A 328 -24.60 -11.59 -28.68
C HIS A 328 -23.19 -11.35 -28.16
N LYS A 329 -22.81 -11.99 -27.06
CA LYS A 329 -21.48 -11.90 -26.48
C LYS A 329 -20.40 -12.16 -27.52
N GLY A 330 -19.38 -11.30 -27.57
CA GLY A 330 -18.29 -11.39 -28.56
C GLY A 330 -18.59 -10.75 -29.91
N SER A 331 -19.85 -10.31 -30.17
CA SER A 331 -20.25 -9.68 -31.43
C SER A 331 -21.02 -8.36 -31.26
N ILE A 332 -20.93 -7.73 -30.06
CA ILE A 332 -21.65 -6.49 -29.76
C ILE A 332 -20.93 -5.30 -30.40
N GLY A 333 -21.70 -4.42 -31.03
CA GLY A 333 -21.20 -3.20 -31.66
C GLY A 333 -22.23 -2.07 -31.62
N PRO A 334 -21.84 -0.79 -31.78
CA PRO A 334 -22.73 0.35 -31.64
C PRO A 334 -23.72 0.52 -32.78
N LYS A 335 -23.41 -0.04 -33.96
CA LYS A 335 -24.27 0.00 -35.16
C LYS A 335 -25.33 -1.09 -35.10
N GLY A 336 -26.59 -0.68 -34.92
CA GLY A 336 -27.72 -1.63 -34.92
C GLY A 336 -27.99 -2.25 -33.52
N LEU A 337 -27.61 -1.60 -32.46
CA LEU A 337 -28.01 -1.97 -31.09
C LEU A 337 -29.53 -1.95 -30.93
N PRO A 338 -30.12 -2.83 -30.09
CA PRO A 338 -31.51 -2.74 -29.69
C PRO A 338 -31.87 -1.36 -29.15
N GLY A 339 -33.09 -0.88 -29.42
CA GLY A 339 -33.53 0.43 -28.98
C GLY A 339 -33.54 0.58 -27.46
N GLY A 340 -33.13 1.76 -26.96
CA GLY A 340 -33.10 2.09 -25.54
C GLY A 340 -31.75 1.84 -24.85
N ILE A 341 -30.76 1.26 -25.52
CA ILE A 341 -29.41 1.10 -24.99
C ILE A 341 -28.60 2.38 -25.28
N LYS A 342 -28.12 3.03 -24.23
CA LYS A 342 -27.25 4.22 -24.32
C LYS A 342 -25.81 3.80 -24.62
N VAL A 343 -25.17 4.49 -25.57
CA VAL A 343 -23.79 4.24 -26.01
C VAL A 343 -22.83 5.24 -25.35
N ILE A 344 -21.88 4.72 -24.58
CA ILE A 344 -20.83 5.54 -23.96
C ILE A 344 -19.50 5.09 -24.56
N GLY A 345 -18.74 6.05 -25.11
CA GLY A 345 -17.41 5.81 -25.68
C GLY A 345 -16.30 6.26 -24.76
N ASP A 346 -15.20 5.50 -24.71
CA ASP A 346 -13.99 5.95 -24.04
C ASP A 346 -13.40 7.16 -24.77
N VAL A 347 -12.94 8.16 -24.00
CA VAL A 347 -12.38 9.41 -24.55
C VAL A 347 -11.20 9.18 -25.51
N ASN A 348 -10.46 8.08 -25.35
CA ASN A 348 -9.34 7.72 -26.22
C ASN A 348 -9.81 7.32 -27.63
N LEU A 349 -11.05 6.88 -27.79
CA LEU A 349 -11.64 6.54 -29.08
C LEU A 349 -12.23 7.77 -29.81
N LYS A 350 -12.32 8.92 -29.17
CA LYS A 350 -12.98 10.12 -29.73
C LYS A 350 -12.38 10.60 -31.04
N ASN A 351 -11.06 10.44 -31.19
CA ASN A 351 -10.33 10.87 -32.39
C ASN A 351 -10.18 9.76 -33.45
N ILE A 352 -10.72 8.56 -33.19
CA ILE A 352 -10.69 7.43 -34.12
C ILE A 352 -12.01 7.42 -34.88
N GLU A 353 -11.95 7.77 -36.18
CA GLU A 353 -13.17 7.83 -36.98
C GLU A 353 -13.76 6.46 -37.30
N ARG A 354 -12.91 5.47 -37.53
CA ARG A 354 -13.32 4.15 -38.06
C ARG A 354 -12.93 3.04 -37.10
N TRP A 355 -13.94 2.33 -36.62
CA TRP A 355 -13.83 1.27 -35.61
C TRP A 355 -13.94 -0.13 -36.25
N VAL A 356 -13.28 -1.08 -35.60
CA VAL A 356 -13.50 -2.52 -35.82
C VAL A 356 -14.26 -3.02 -34.57
N VAL A 357 -15.53 -3.39 -34.77
CA VAL A 357 -16.49 -3.71 -33.69
C VAL A 357 -17.40 -4.87 -34.06
N GLY A 358 -18.11 -5.44 -33.11
CA GLY A 358 -19.15 -6.42 -33.34
C GLY A 358 -20.27 -5.89 -34.24
N ALA A 359 -20.97 -6.81 -34.94
CA ALA A 359 -22.07 -6.48 -35.82
C ALA A 359 -23.45 -6.85 -35.27
N ASN A 360 -23.56 -7.10 -33.94
CA ASN A 360 -24.76 -7.58 -33.23
C ASN A 360 -25.37 -8.85 -33.84
N GLU A 361 -24.52 -9.69 -34.42
CA GLU A 361 -24.88 -10.98 -35.00
C GLU A 361 -23.70 -11.94 -34.81
N ASP A 362 -23.98 -13.15 -34.32
CA ASP A 362 -22.97 -14.16 -34.05
C ASP A 362 -22.08 -14.44 -35.28
N GLY A 363 -20.75 -14.38 -35.05
CA GLY A 363 -19.77 -14.62 -36.09
C GLY A 363 -19.63 -13.50 -37.11
N PHE A 364 -20.10 -12.29 -36.82
CA PHE A 364 -19.94 -11.13 -37.68
C PHE A 364 -19.39 -9.91 -36.96
N HIS A 365 -18.51 -9.17 -37.64
CA HIS A 365 -17.98 -7.89 -37.19
C HIS A 365 -18.06 -6.83 -38.27
N PHE A 366 -18.16 -5.56 -37.90
CA PHE A 366 -17.96 -4.43 -38.79
C PHE A 366 -16.50 -4.00 -38.78
N VAL A 367 -15.91 -3.84 -39.98
CA VAL A 367 -14.62 -3.18 -40.16
C VAL A 367 -14.86 -1.81 -40.77
N GLY A 368 -14.27 -0.77 -40.19
CA GLY A 368 -14.40 0.58 -40.68
C GLY A 368 -15.74 1.27 -40.37
N ALA A 369 -16.47 0.83 -39.33
CA ALA A 369 -17.69 1.51 -38.87
C ALA A 369 -17.34 2.92 -38.42
N LYS A 370 -18.01 3.95 -38.99
CA LYS A 370 -17.67 5.34 -38.78
C LYS A 370 -18.60 6.00 -37.76
N HIS A 371 -17.99 6.57 -36.71
CA HIS A 371 -18.70 7.42 -35.75
C HIS A 371 -19.28 8.67 -36.47
N GLY A 372 -20.51 9.03 -36.14
CA GLY A 372 -21.22 10.16 -36.74
C GLY A 372 -21.93 9.83 -38.08
N GLU A 373 -21.58 8.71 -38.73
CA GLU A 373 -22.26 8.24 -39.98
C GLU A 373 -23.01 6.91 -39.76
N ASP A 374 -22.31 5.87 -39.28
CA ASP A 374 -22.86 4.52 -39.11
C ASP A 374 -23.54 4.33 -37.75
N PHE A 375 -23.06 5.05 -36.73
CA PHE A 375 -23.56 5.03 -35.36
C PHE A 375 -23.27 6.36 -34.65
N GLN A 376 -23.89 6.57 -33.46
CA GLN A 376 -23.66 7.72 -32.59
C GLN A 376 -23.15 7.22 -31.24
N VAL A 377 -22.31 8.03 -30.59
CA VAL A 377 -21.92 7.91 -29.19
C VAL A 377 -22.66 9.00 -28.42
N ASP A 378 -23.44 8.61 -27.40
CA ASP A 378 -24.27 9.53 -26.63
C ASP A 378 -23.44 10.35 -25.63
N GLU A 379 -22.37 9.73 -25.10
CA GLU A 379 -21.49 10.34 -24.10
C GLU A 379 -20.06 9.82 -24.24
N TRP A 380 -19.07 10.67 -23.93
CA TRP A 380 -17.67 10.32 -23.89
C TRP A 380 -17.12 10.44 -22.47
N ALA A 381 -16.47 9.38 -21.96
CA ALA A 381 -15.91 9.33 -20.61
C ALA A 381 -14.56 8.60 -20.59
N ASP A 382 -13.75 8.82 -19.56
CA ASP A 382 -12.59 7.98 -19.27
C ASP A 382 -13.09 6.69 -18.61
N LEU A 383 -12.97 5.57 -19.30
CA LEU A 383 -13.54 4.28 -18.92
C LEU A 383 -12.49 3.18 -18.75
N SER A 384 -11.30 3.37 -19.31
CA SER A 384 -10.29 2.33 -19.37
C SER A 384 -9.37 2.33 -18.14
N LEU A 385 -8.92 1.14 -17.72
CA LEU A 385 -7.78 0.99 -16.83
C LEU A 385 -6.53 1.53 -17.53
N VAL A 386 -5.72 2.31 -16.80
CA VAL A 386 -4.41 2.72 -17.31
C VAL A 386 -3.44 1.54 -17.24
N MET A 387 -2.58 1.41 -18.24
CA MET A 387 -1.63 0.30 -18.30
C MET A 387 -0.22 0.76 -18.73
N PRO A 388 0.80 -0.07 -18.50
CA PRO A 388 2.15 0.20 -19.01
C PRO A 388 2.13 0.34 -20.55
N GLY A 389 2.80 1.38 -21.05
CA GLY A 389 2.79 1.76 -22.46
C GLY A 389 1.90 2.94 -22.79
N ASP A 390 0.88 3.24 -21.99
CA ASP A 390 0.05 4.42 -22.16
C ASP A 390 0.86 5.71 -22.03
N ALA A 391 0.38 6.79 -22.62
CA ALA A 391 1.05 8.08 -22.50
C ALA A 391 0.84 8.70 -21.11
N CYS A 392 1.91 9.23 -20.55
CA CYS A 392 1.85 9.99 -19.31
C CYS A 392 0.98 11.24 -19.48
N PRO A 393 -0.04 11.47 -18.61
CA PRO A 393 -0.92 12.64 -18.73
C PRO A 393 -0.21 13.97 -18.46
N LYS A 394 1.00 13.96 -17.84
CA LYS A 394 1.79 15.17 -17.56
C LYS A 394 2.77 15.52 -18.69
N CYS A 395 3.48 14.53 -19.26
CA CYS A 395 4.57 14.79 -20.19
C CYS A 395 4.52 14.00 -21.50
N GLY A 396 3.58 13.04 -21.64
CA GLY A 396 3.41 12.24 -22.84
C GLY A 396 4.38 11.06 -23.01
N ALA A 397 5.34 10.85 -22.09
CA ALA A 397 6.23 9.69 -22.14
C ALA A 397 5.46 8.39 -21.84
N ALA A 398 5.95 7.26 -22.37
CA ALA A 398 5.34 5.96 -22.11
C ALA A 398 5.48 5.57 -20.62
N LEU A 399 4.36 5.20 -20.00
CA LEU A 399 4.30 4.76 -18.60
C LEU A 399 4.93 3.38 -18.45
N GLN A 400 5.58 3.16 -17.32
CA GLN A 400 6.11 1.86 -16.90
C GLN A 400 5.23 1.26 -15.80
N GLY A 401 5.21 -0.08 -15.72
CA GLY A 401 4.49 -0.81 -14.70
C GLY A 401 5.38 -1.16 -13.50
N ALA A 402 4.77 -1.20 -12.32
CA ALA A 402 5.38 -1.73 -11.11
C ALA A 402 4.30 -2.37 -10.23
N ARG A 403 4.72 -3.22 -9.29
CA ARG A 403 3.84 -3.67 -8.22
C ARG A 403 4.20 -2.96 -6.93
N GLY A 404 3.19 -2.63 -6.14
CA GLY A 404 3.33 -1.86 -4.93
C GLY A 404 2.64 -2.48 -3.71
N ILE A 405 3.22 -2.24 -2.55
CA ILE A 405 2.62 -2.49 -1.24
C ILE A 405 2.20 -1.13 -0.69
N GLU A 406 0.90 -0.88 -0.58
CA GLU A 406 0.36 0.33 0.03
C GLU A 406 0.75 0.38 1.52
N VAL A 407 1.68 1.26 1.90
CA VAL A 407 2.12 1.40 3.30
C VAL A 407 1.42 2.55 4.01
N SER A 408 0.96 3.56 3.28
CA SER A 408 0.23 4.69 3.86
C SER A 408 -0.61 5.43 2.82
N GLN A 409 -1.62 6.18 3.30
CA GLN A 409 -2.54 6.94 2.46
C GLN A 409 -2.98 8.23 3.15
N VAL A 410 -3.13 9.30 2.37
CA VAL A 410 -3.61 10.62 2.80
C VAL A 410 -4.88 11.01 2.06
N PHE A 411 -5.87 11.57 2.76
CA PHE A 411 -7.20 11.90 2.24
C PHE A 411 -7.64 13.31 2.60
N GLN A 412 -8.34 13.96 1.69
CA GLN A 412 -9.22 15.10 1.98
C GLN A 412 -10.67 14.62 1.99
N LEU A 413 -11.29 14.56 3.16
CA LEU A 413 -12.65 14.02 3.35
C LEU A 413 -13.74 15.07 3.12
N GLY A 414 -13.39 16.36 3.11
CA GLY A 414 -14.38 17.44 3.12
C GLY A 414 -15.22 17.45 4.39
N ASP A 415 -16.51 17.74 4.28
CA ASP A 415 -17.46 17.80 5.39
C ASP A 415 -18.30 16.52 5.57
N LYS A 416 -18.00 15.45 4.86
CA LYS A 416 -18.77 14.20 4.83
C LYS A 416 -19.19 13.73 6.24
N TYR A 417 -18.22 13.54 7.13
CA TYR A 417 -18.48 13.04 8.49
C TYR A 417 -19.02 14.11 9.41
N SER A 418 -18.45 15.31 9.40
CA SER A 418 -18.90 16.41 10.26
C SER A 418 -20.36 16.79 10.00
N LYS A 419 -20.77 16.85 8.73
CA LYS A 419 -22.15 17.14 8.33
C LYS A 419 -23.11 16.04 8.75
N THR A 420 -22.79 14.78 8.46
CA THR A 420 -23.65 13.63 8.77
C THR A 420 -23.82 13.44 10.28
N MET A 421 -22.76 13.68 11.06
CA MET A 421 -22.76 13.53 12.52
C MET A 421 -23.08 14.85 13.27
N GLY A 422 -23.47 15.93 12.59
CA GLY A 422 -23.82 17.20 13.19
C GLY A 422 -22.67 17.84 13.98
N ALA A 423 -21.41 17.62 13.57
CA ALA A 423 -20.25 18.21 14.20
C ALA A 423 -19.98 19.60 13.60
N VAL A 424 -20.21 20.65 14.43
CA VAL A 424 -20.11 22.05 14.00
C VAL A 424 -19.27 22.87 14.98
N TYR A 425 -18.69 23.95 14.46
CA TYR A 425 -18.03 25.00 15.24
C TYR A 425 -18.66 26.37 14.88
N SER A 426 -18.61 27.32 15.82
CA SER A 426 -19.02 28.70 15.53
C SER A 426 -17.90 29.49 14.85
N ASP A 427 -18.19 30.11 13.70
CA ASP A 427 -17.28 30.97 12.98
C ASP A 427 -17.10 32.36 13.66
N GLU A 428 -16.38 33.28 13.04
CA GLU A 428 -16.12 34.63 13.56
C GLU A 428 -17.39 35.49 13.71
N ASN A 429 -18.46 35.14 12.98
CA ASN A 429 -19.76 35.82 13.02
C ASN A 429 -20.74 35.13 13.96
N GLY A 430 -20.35 34.04 14.63
CA GLY A 430 -21.20 33.24 15.50
C GLY A 430 -22.15 32.30 14.75
N VAL A 431 -21.85 32.01 13.48
CA VAL A 431 -22.63 31.08 12.64
C VAL A 431 -22.00 29.70 12.73
N ASP A 432 -22.85 28.66 12.90
CA ASP A 432 -22.39 27.29 12.96
C ASP A 432 -21.99 26.78 11.56
N GLN A 433 -20.77 26.24 11.47
CA GLN A 433 -20.16 25.70 10.26
C GLN A 433 -19.73 24.25 10.49
N ASN A 434 -19.81 23.39 9.47
CA ASN A 434 -19.23 22.05 9.51
C ASN A 434 -17.70 22.11 9.43
N PHE A 435 -17.03 21.19 10.13
CA PHE A 435 -15.58 21.03 9.95
C PHE A 435 -15.25 20.44 8.58
N LEU A 436 -14.23 20.96 7.92
CA LEU A 436 -13.57 20.24 6.84
C LEU A 436 -12.53 19.30 7.45
N MET A 437 -12.54 18.05 7.02
CA MET A 437 -11.74 16.99 7.63
C MET A 437 -10.73 16.39 6.64
N GLY A 438 -9.57 16.01 7.18
CA GLY A 438 -8.61 15.14 6.53
C GLY A 438 -8.43 13.85 7.34
N CYS A 439 -8.07 12.76 6.68
CA CYS A 439 -7.72 11.47 7.28
C CYS A 439 -6.38 10.97 6.71
N TYR A 440 -5.53 10.42 7.56
CA TYR A 440 -4.15 10.10 7.19
C TYR A 440 -3.69 8.82 7.90
N GLY A 441 -3.55 7.72 7.14
CA GLY A 441 -3.22 6.40 7.65
C GLY A 441 -1.80 5.93 7.32
N VAL A 442 -1.12 5.29 8.27
CA VAL A 442 0.13 4.53 8.06
C VAL A 442 -0.03 3.14 8.65
N GLY A 443 0.06 2.11 7.82
CA GLY A 443 0.07 0.72 8.24
C GLY A 443 1.41 0.32 8.86
N VAL A 444 1.60 0.54 10.17
CA VAL A 444 2.89 0.35 10.85
C VAL A 444 3.38 -1.09 10.74
N SER A 445 2.52 -2.06 11.00
CA SER A 445 2.87 -3.48 10.85
C SER A 445 3.08 -3.90 9.39
N ARG A 446 2.34 -3.30 8.44
CA ARG A 446 2.54 -3.49 7.00
C ARG A 446 3.87 -2.89 6.53
N THR A 447 4.24 -1.71 7.05
CA THR A 447 5.55 -1.08 6.80
C THR A 447 6.70 -1.99 7.22
N LEU A 448 6.60 -2.67 8.37
CA LEU A 448 7.59 -3.65 8.81
C LEU A 448 7.77 -4.79 7.78
N ALA A 449 6.68 -5.34 7.26
CA ALA A 449 6.74 -6.39 6.24
C ALA A 449 7.30 -5.86 4.91
N ALA A 450 6.90 -4.66 4.48
CA ALA A 450 7.39 -4.02 3.26
C ALA A 450 8.91 -3.78 3.30
N ILE A 451 9.45 -3.38 4.46
CA ILE A 451 10.90 -3.27 4.66
C ILE A 451 11.58 -4.61 4.40
N VAL A 452 11.04 -5.71 4.92
CA VAL A 452 11.64 -7.03 4.73
C VAL A 452 11.49 -7.52 3.29
N GLU A 453 10.38 -7.19 2.59
CA GLU A 453 10.24 -7.51 1.16
C GLU A 453 11.29 -6.83 0.30
N GLN A 454 11.68 -5.61 0.62
CA GLN A 454 12.69 -4.87 -0.15
C GLN A 454 14.13 -5.18 0.28
N HIS A 455 14.32 -5.63 1.53
CA HIS A 455 15.64 -5.75 2.16
C HIS A 455 15.86 -7.17 2.70
N ASN A 456 16.13 -8.11 1.81
CA ASN A 456 16.48 -9.49 2.14
C ASN A 456 17.41 -10.10 1.11
N ASP A 457 17.99 -11.25 1.46
CA ASP A 457 18.71 -12.16 0.57
C ASP A 457 18.43 -13.63 0.96
N GLU A 458 19.15 -14.57 0.38
CA GLU A 458 19.02 -16.00 0.65
C GLU A 458 19.30 -16.37 2.11
N ASP A 459 20.17 -15.62 2.80
CA ASP A 459 20.59 -15.87 4.17
C ASP A 459 19.60 -15.29 5.20
N GLY A 460 18.85 -14.23 4.86
CA GLY A 460 17.88 -13.63 5.79
C GLY A 460 17.58 -12.14 5.55
N ILE A 461 17.23 -11.42 6.62
CA ILE A 461 16.82 -10.02 6.55
C ILE A 461 18.06 -9.10 6.49
N ILE A 462 17.92 -7.97 5.79
CA ILE A 462 18.91 -6.88 5.73
C ILE A 462 18.28 -5.59 6.26
N TRP A 463 18.24 -5.40 7.57
CA TRP A 463 17.57 -4.24 8.15
C TRP A 463 18.24 -2.92 7.82
N PRO A 464 17.46 -1.89 7.41
CA PRO A 464 17.89 -0.50 7.55
C PRO A 464 18.28 -0.20 9.01
N MET A 465 19.38 0.52 9.21
CA MET A 465 19.96 0.75 10.56
C MET A 465 18.98 1.41 11.54
N SER A 466 18.10 2.28 11.05
CA SER A 466 17.11 3.01 11.85
C SER A 466 16.06 2.13 12.50
N VAL A 467 15.71 1.01 11.87
CA VAL A 467 14.64 0.11 12.32
C VAL A 467 15.14 -1.25 12.78
N ALA A 468 16.43 -1.56 12.57
CA ALA A 468 17.03 -2.82 13.00
C ALA A 468 16.76 -3.10 14.50
N PRO A 469 16.48 -4.36 14.90
CA PRO A 469 16.16 -4.68 16.30
C PRO A 469 17.33 -4.39 17.27
N ALA A 470 18.56 -4.40 16.78
CA ALA A 470 19.75 -3.79 17.36
C ALA A 470 20.78 -3.51 16.25
N HIS A 471 21.76 -2.67 16.52
CA HIS A 471 22.70 -2.19 15.50
C HIS A 471 23.88 -3.14 15.29
N VAL A 472 24.43 -3.69 16.38
CA VAL A 472 25.64 -4.50 16.37
C VAL A 472 25.42 -5.79 17.15
N CYS A 473 25.80 -6.93 16.54
CA CYS A 473 25.89 -8.21 17.23
C CYS A 473 27.36 -8.58 17.45
N VAL A 474 27.76 -8.72 18.72
CA VAL A 474 29.09 -9.22 19.10
C VAL A 474 29.01 -10.75 19.25
N ILE A 475 29.82 -11.47 18.48
CA ILE A 475 29.79 -12.91 18.35
C ILE A 475 31.11 -13.51 18.84
N PRO A 476 31.23 -13.93 20.12
CA PRO A 476 32.35 -14.76 20.56
C PRO A 476 32.24 -16.15 19.93
N LEU A 477 33.33 -16.62 19.29
CA LEU A 477 33.36 -17.93 18.65
C LEU A 477 33.36 -19.08 19.66
N THR A 478 33.82 -18.84 20.88
CA THR A 478 33.85 -19.82 21.97
C THR A 478 33.49 -19.11 23.29
N VAL A 479 32.35 -19.42 23.86
CA VAL A 479 31.86 -18.76 25.08
C VAL A 479 32.60 -19.25 26.35
N GLY A 480 33.02 -20.51 26.38
CA GLY A 480 33.78 -21.09 27.50
C GLY A 480 35.30 -20.78 27.49
N ASP A 481 35.81 -19.98 26.53
CA ASP A 481 37.23 -19.60 26.46
C ASP A 481 37.50 -18.38 27.32
N GLU A 482 38.44 -18.53 28.29
CA GLU A 482 38.80 -17.49 29.27
C GLU A 482 39.48 -16.27 28.64
N GLU A 483 40.00 -16.38 27.41
CA GLU A 483 40.62 -15.26 26.66
C GLU A 483 39.62 -14.56 25.73
N VAL A 484 38.71 -15.31 25.08
CA VAL A 484 37.80 -14.81 24.03
C VAL A 484 36.58 -14.12 24.64
N PHE A 485 35.89 -14.75 25.60
CA PHE A 485 34.64 -14.25 26.10
C PHE A 485 34.75 -12.93 26.87
N PRO A 486 35.75 -12.72 27.76
CA PRO A 486 35.94 -11.42 28.41
C PRO A 486 36.23 -10.27 27.44
N VAL A 487 36.93 -10.57 26.33
CA VAL A 487 37.17 -9.57 25.26
C VAL A 487 35.86 -9.21 24.56
N ALA A 488 35.01 -10.20 24.24
CA ALA A 488 33.70 -9.95 23.64
C ALA A 488 32.78 -9.11 24.54
N GLU A 489 32.75 -9.39 25.85
CA GLU A 489 32.01 -8.60 26.83
C GLU A 489 32.52 -7.16 26.91
N ARG A 490 33.86 -6.98 26.95
CA ARG A 490 34.46 -5.64 26.94
C ARG A 490 34.09 -4.88 25.67
N VAL A 491 34.22 -5.48 24.48
CA VAL A 491 33.86 -4.89 23.20
C VAL A 491 32.38 -4.48 23.20
N ALA A 492 31.49 -5.38 23.64
CA ALA A 492 30.05 -5.08 23.72
C ALA A 492 29.78 -3.89 24.64
N LYS A 493 30.47 -3.81 25.79
CA LYS A 493 30.34 -2.73 26.74
C LYS A 493 30.83 -1.39 26.19
N GLU A 494 32.01 -1.36 25.59
CA GLU A 494 32.59 -0.16 25.00
C GLU A 494 31.69 0.42 23.89
N LEU A 495 31.09 -0.43 23.04
CA LEU A 495 30.14 -0.01 22.01
C LEU A 495 28.83 0.52 22.62
N ALA A 496 28.29 -0.16 23.64
CA ALA A 496 27.08 0.26 24.34
C ALA A 496 27.26 1.61 25.06
N GLU A 497 28.42 1.86 25.66
CA GLU A 497 28.78 3.16 26.28
C GLU A 497 28.81 4.30 25.27
N GLN A 498 29.09 3.99 23.99
CA GLN A 498 28.97 4.96 22.89
C GLN A 498 27.54 5.19 22.42
N GLY A 499 26.53 4.55 23.01
CA GLY A 499 25.13 4.67 22.64
C GLY A 499 24.76 3.87 21.39
N ILE A 500 25.51 2.82 21.08
CA ILE A 500 25.16 1.81 20.06
C ILE A 500 24.31 0.74 20.73
N GLU A 501 23.24 0.30 20.10
CA GLU A 501 22.47 -0.86 20.56
C GLU A 501 23.21 -2.14 20.22
N VAL A 502 23.62 -2.85 21.26
CA VAL A 502 24.48 -4.04 21.14
C VAL A 502 23.79 -5.28 21.62
N VAL A 503 23.92 -6.33 20.83
CA VAL A 503 23.58 -7.71 21.17
C VAL A 503 24.88 -8.47 21.39
N LEU A 504 24.96 -9.27 22.47
CA LEU A 504 26.03 -10.23 22.69
C LEU A 504 25.45 -11.65 22.52
N ASP A 505 25.98 -12.41 21.55
CA ASP A 505 25.62 -13.81 21.37
C ASP A 505 26.40 -14.71 22.33
N ASP A 506 25.98 -14.70 23.57
CA ASP A 506 26.57 -15.48 24.68
C ASP A 506 26.00 -16.90 24.80
N ARG A 507 25.29 -17.39 23.78
CA ARG A 507 24.81 -18.79 23.74
C ARG A 507 25.97 -19.75 23.54
N ASP A 508 25.93 -20.91 24.20
CA ASP A 508 26.90 -21.99 23.99
C ASP A 508 26.51 -22.81 22.74
N GLU A 509 26.68 -22.17 21.57
CA GLU A 509 26.35 -22.72 20.27
C GLU A 509 27.58 -22.74 19.34
N ARG A 510 27.56 -23.63 18.34
CA ARG A 510 28.61 -23.67 17.31
C ARG A 510 28.63 -22.39 16.50
N ALA A 511 29.82 -21.92 16.11
CA ALA A 511 30.01 -20.71 15.33
C ALA A 511 29.12 -20.63 14.07
N GLY A 512 28.95 -21.76 13.35
CA GLY A 512 28.09 -21.81 12.17
C GLY A 512 26.60 -21.55 12.47
N VAL A 513 26.10 -21.99 13.63
CA VAL A 513 24.73 -21.71 14.09
C VAL A 513 24.58 -20.22 14.41
N LYS A 514 25.55 -19.65 15.15
CA LYS A 514 25.55 -18.23 15.49
C LYS A 514 25.56 -17.34 14.25
N PHE A 515 26.37 -17.68 13.24
CA PHE A 515 26.40 -16.92 11.98
C PHE A 515 25.10 -17.03 11.19
N ALA A 516 24.56 -18.25 11.06
CA ALA A 516 23.30 -18.46 10.37
C ALA A 516 22.13 -17.70 11.04
N ASP A 517 22.03 -17.74 12.37
CA ASP A 517 21.05 -16.98 13.11
C ASP A 517 21.28 -15.46 12.99
N ALA A 518 22.53 -15.02 13.00
CA ALA A 518 22.88 -13.61 12.88
C ALA A 518 22.53 -13.04 11.51
N ASP A 519 22.75 -13.79 10.43
CA ASP A 519 22.38 -13.42 9.08
C ASP A 519 20.84 -13.51 8.89
N LEU A 520 20.18 -14.54 9.42
CA LEU A 520 18.73 -14.71 9.36
C LEU A 520 17.98 -13.56 10.07
N ILE A 521 18.39 -13.23 11.31
CA ILE A 521 17.82 -12.12 12.08
C ILE A 521 18.14 -10.78 11.43
N GLY A 522 19.31 -10.70 10.76
CA GLY A 522 19.72 -9.52 9.99
C GLY A 522 20.38 -8.43 10.82
N TRP A 523 21.26 -8.80 11.79
CA TRP A 523 22.00 -7.77 12.51
C TRP A 523 22.88 -6.94 11.56
N PRO A 524 22.70 -5.60 11.47
CA PRO A 524 23.38 -4.78 10.46
C PRO A 524 24.91 -4.86 10.49
N VAL A 525 25.48 -5.02 11.70
CA VAL A 525 26.92 -5.17 11.89
C VAL A 525 27.19 -6.35 12.82
N GLN A 526 28.06 -7.25 12.40
CA GLN A 526 28.55 -8.39 13.17
C GLN A 526 30.01 -8.14 13.55
N VAL A 527 30.32 -8.24 14.84
CA VAL A 527 31.69 -8.12 15.39
C VAL A 527 32.09 -9.47 15.94
N VAL A 528 32.94 -10.18 15.20
CA VAL A 528 33.36 -11.54 15.53
C VAL A 528 34.64 -11.50 16.36
N VAL A 529 34.58 -12.15 17.54
CA VAL A 529 35.71 -12.27 18.47
C VAL A 529 36.18 -13.72 18.49
N GLY A 530 37.35 -13.97 17.91
CA GLY A 530 37.98 -15.29 17.86
C GLY A 530 39.34 -15.30 18.51
N LYS A 531 39.84 -16.47 18.92
CA LYS A 531 41.10 -16.66 19.65
C LYS A 531 42.34 -16.08 18.90
N ARG A 532 42.34 -16.22 17.58
CA ARG A 532 43.41 -15.65 16.75
C ARG A 532 43.37 -14.14 16.76
N GLY A 533 42.17 -13.55 16.59
CA GLY A 533 42.00 -12.09 16.61
C GLY A 533 42.39 -11.49 17.96
N VAL A 534 42.01 -12.15 19.08
CA VAL A 534 42.42 -11.71 20.42
C VAL A 534 43.92 -11.63 20.56
N LYS A 535 44.68 -12.63 20.07
CA LYS A 535 46.14 -12.64 20.10
C LYS A 535 46.74 -11.56 19.19
N GLU A 536 46.11 -11.26 18.06
CA GLU A 536 46.53 -10.21 17.11
C GLU A 536 46.04 -8.81 17.53
N GLY A 537 45.21 -8.66 18.56
CA GLY A 537 44.67 -7.39 19.02
C GLY A 537 43.58 -6.83 18.10
N VAL A 538 42.84 -7.70 17.35
CA VAL A 538 41.86 -7.30 16.36
C VAL A 538 40.54 -8.09 16.51
N VAL A 539 39.46 -7.53 16.00
CA VAL A 539 38.17 -8.22 15.71
C VAL A 539 37.93 -8.28 14.21
N GLU A 540 37.07 -9.20 13.78
CA GLU A 540 36.55 -9.20 12.42
C GLU A 540 35.19 -8.53 12.41
N VAL A 541 35.02 -7.52 11.57
CA VAL A 541 33.73 -6.80 11.38
C VAL A 541 33.17 -7.18 10.01
N LYS A 542 31.92 -7.61 10.00
CA LYS A 542 31.12 -7.91 8.79
C LYS A 542 29.89 -7.02 8.80
N ARG A 543 29.55 -6.40 7.67
CA ARG A 543 28.24 -5.78 7.47
C ARG A 543 27.29 -6.80 6.87
N ARG A 544 26.02 -6.75 7.28
CA ARG A 544 24.98 -7.60 6.71
C ARG A 544 24.77 -7.24 5.24
N GLY A 545 24.70 -8.23 4.36
CA GLY A 545 24.64 -8.07 2.90
C GLY A 545 26.00 -7.94 2.22
N GLU A 546 27.12 -7.82 2.97
CA GLU A 546 28.48 -7.85 2.41
C GLU A 546 29.15 -9.20 2.68
N SER A 547 29.93 -9.69 1.71
CA SER A 547 30.71 -10.94 1.87
C SER A 547 32.04 -10.72 2.59
N GLU A 548 32.59 -9.50 2.51
CA GLU A 548 33.90 -9.18 3.05
C GLU A 548 33.91 -8.94 4.55
N LYS A 549 34.91 -9.47 5.23
CA LYS A 549 35.20 -9.22 6.64
C LYS A 549 36.44 -8.34 6.77
N THR A 550 36.34 -7.27 7.53
CA THR A 550 37.43 -6.35 7.78
C THR A 550 38.03 -6.62 9.16
N LYS A 551 39.35 -6.76 9.26
CA LYS A 551 40.03 -6.80 10.55
C LYS A 551 40.18 -5.38 11.11
N VAL A 552 39.67 -5.15 12.29
CA VAL A 552 39.71 -3.85 12.98
C VAL A 552 40.41 -4.01 14.33
N PRO A 553 41.46 -3.20 14.60
CA PRO A 553 42.11 -3.20 15.92
C PRO A 553 41.13 -2.80 17.03
N PHE A 554 41.23 -3.40 18.20
CA PHE A 554 40.41 -3.03 19.37
C PHE A 554 40.50 -1.52 19.66
N ALA A 555 41.67 -0.94 19.58
CA ALA A 555 41.87 0.47 19.90
C ALA A 555 41.11 1.45 19.00
N THR A 556 40.76 1.05 17.77
CA THR A 556 40.07 1.89 16.79
C THR A 556 38.66 1.40 16.47
N LEU A 557 38.16 0.35 17.13
CA LEU A 557 36.87 -0.26 16.82
C LEU A 557 35.69 0.74 17.01
N THR A 558 35.71 1.49 18.09
CA THR A 558 34.66 2.49 18.36
C THR A 558 34.62 3.58 17.28
N GLU A 559 35.79 4.02 16.81
CA GLU A 559 35.90 5.00 15.73
C GLU A 559 35.44 4.39 14.39
N ALA A 560 35.86 3.16 14.09
CA ALA A 560 35.47 2.42 12.89
C ALA A 560 33.93 2.22 12.82
N LEU A 561 33.25 2.07 13.98
CA LEU A 561 31.80 1.89 14.04
C LEU A 561 31.03 3.19 14.31
N ALA A 562 31.65 4.37 14.32
CA ALA A 562 30.98 5.65 14.52
C ALA A 562 29.89 5.95 13.47
N PHE A 563 29.98 5.34 12.27
CA PHE A 563 28.95 5.46 11.23
C PHE A 563 27.60 4.88 11.66
N VAL A 564 27.57 3.85 12.52
CA VAL A 564 26.37 3.18 13.00
C VAL A 564 25.39 4.19 13.62
N LYS A 565 25.90 5.11 14.46
CA LYS A 565 25.08 6.16 15.09
C LYS A 565 24.51 7.16 14.08
N ARG A 566 25.31 7.51 13.07
CA ARG A 566 24.85 8.43 12.01
C ARG A 566 23.78 7.77 11.16
N ALA A 567 24.00 6.52 10.76
CA ALA A 567 23.04 5.76 9.98
C ALA A 567 21.72 5.52 10.75
N ALA A 568 21.78 5.22 12.05
CA ALA A 568 20.59 5.04 12.88
C ALA A 568 19.74 6.33 13.02
N ARG A 569 20.35 7.51 12.92
CA ARG A 569 19.65 8.79 13.05
C ARG A 569 19.13 9.36 11.73
N ASN A 570 19.91 9.21 10.66
CA ASN A 570 19.72 10.00 9.43
C ASN A 570 19.20 9.21 8.25
N ASN A 571 19.03 7.92 8.37
CA ASN A 571 18.67 6.94 7.34
C ASN A 571 18.61 7.46 5.88
N LYS A 572 19.69 8.10 5.42
CA LYS A 572 19.96 8.17 3.98
C LYS A 572 20.64 6.85 3.65
N PHE A 573 19.84 5.92 3.14
CA PHE A 573 20.34 4.71 2.51
C PHE A 573 21.15 5.13 1.28
N SER A 574 22.41 5.53 1.49
CA SER A 574 23.30 5.71 0.36
C SER A 574 23.80 4.32 -0.02
N ARG A 575 23.35 3.82 -1.16
CA ARG A 575 23.97 2.67 -1.85
C ARG A 575 25.42 2.95 -2.29
N THR A 576 25.96 4.11 -1.93
CA THR A 576 27.33 4.54 -2.26
C THR A 576 28.13 4.75 -0.99
N PHE A 577 29.03 3.81 -0.76
CA PHE A 577 30.28 4.04 -0.05
C PHE A 577 31.44 3.83 -1.00
#